data_d96ae83409d4edcc11b8bac9e21a6dcf
#
_entry.id   d96ae83409d4edcc11b8bac9e21a6dcf
#
_cell.length_a   1.000
_cell.length_b   1.000
_cell.length_c   1.000
_cell.angle_alpha   90.00
_cell.angle_beta   90.00
_cell.angle_gamma   90.00
#
_symmetry.space_group_name_H-M   'P 1'
#
loop_
_entity.id
_entity.type
_entity.pdbx_description
1 polymer ?
#
loop_
_entity_poly.entity_id
_entity_poly.type
_entity_poly.pdbx_seq_one_letter_code
_entity_poly.pdbx_strand_id
1 'polypeptide(L)'
;MSTSVINPNEKRFKKTVISYTLITIFFFAFSRIYEAFSFGETSVHMHYLFAVPLVGGIILVILLKVLPYLSRISLNLWNSAVAIFTAGMLFRGIVNLSGRSTTLDVPYWYLGIGFVVLALLSIFINPILTNKSTRVIDCHLL
;
A
#
# COMPACT_ATOMS: atom_id res chain seq x y z
N MET A 1 37.44 8.00 -7.98
CA MET A 1 36.02 7.82 -8.38
C MET A 1 35.42 6.71 -7.49
N SER A 2 34.72 7.11 -6.44
CA SER A 2 34.01 6.16 -5.57
C SER A 2 32.72 5.74 -6.24
N THR A 3 32.73 4.60 -6.91
CA THR A 3 31.50 3.88 -7.28
C THR A 3 30.90 3.34 -5.99
N SER A 4 30.08 4.15 -5.34
CA SER A 4 29.24 3.66 -4.25
C SER A 4 28.36 2.56 -4.83
N VAL A 5 28.65 1.33 -4.47
CA VAL A 5 27.79 0.17 -4.73
C VAL A 5 26.47 0.44 -4.00
N ILE A 6 25.53 1.08 -4.72
CA ILE A 6 24.20 1.39 -4.17
C ILE A 6 23.50 0.05 -3.99
N ASN A 7 23.32 -0.33 -2.74
CA ASN A 7 22.64 -1.56 -2.36
C ASN A 7 21.23 -1.59 -3.00
N PRO A 8 20.84 -2.63 -3.75
CA PRO A 8 19.55 -2.68 -4.45
C PRO A 8 18.36 -2.52 -3.51
N ASN A 9 18.53 -2.85 -2.23
CA ASN A 9 17.50 -2.66 -1.20
C ASN A 9 17.31 -1.18 -0.84
N GLU A 10 18.37 -0.36 -0.84
CA GLU A 10 18.25 1.09 -0.62
C GLU A 10 17.51 1.78 -1.75
N LYS A 11 17.75 1.37 -3.00
CA LYS A 11 17.01 1.92 -4.15
C LYS A 11 15.52 1.63 -4.05
N ARG A 12 15.14 0.41 -3.67
CA ARG A 12 13.73 0.02 -3.46
C ARG A 12 13.10 0.83 -2.34
N PHE A 13 13.79 0.95 -1.20
CA PHE A 13 13.34 1.72 -0.05
C PHE A 13 13.09 3.18 -0.41
N LYS A 14 14.07 3.86 -0.99
CA LYS A 14 13.96 5.27 -1.42
C LYS A 14 12.80 5.46 -2.42
N LYS A 15 12.69 4.58 -3.43
CA LYS A 15 11.62 4.65 -4.42
C LYS A 15 10.24 4.50 -3.77
N THR A 16 10.07 3.56 -2.84
CA THR A 16 8.82 3.35 -2.11
C THR A 16 8.46 4.57 -1.28
N VAL A 17 9.39 5.10 -0.50
CA VAL A 17 9.17 6.30 0.32
C VAL A 17 8.73 7.48 -0.53
N ILE A 18 9.46 7.77 -1.62
CA ILE A 18 9.14 8.88 -2.52
C ILE A 18 7.75 8.70 -3.13
N SER A 19 7.43 7.49 -3.63
CA SER A 19 6.13 7.22 -4.25
C SER A 19 4.97 7.41 -3.28
N TYR A 20 5.06 6.87 -2.07
CA TYR A 20 4.00 7.02 -1.06
C TYR A 20 3.88 8.46 -0.55
N THR A 21 4.99 9.19 -0.42
CA THR A 21 4.97 10.60 -0.04
C THR A 21 4.27 11.44 -1.11
N LEU A 22 4.58 11.22 -2.39
CA LEU A 22 3.92 11.93 -3.50
C LEU A 22 2.43 11.62 -3.57
N ILE A 23 2.04 10.36 -3.42
CA ILE A 23 0.64 9.93 -3.40
C ILE A 23 -0.10 10.57 -2.21
N THR A 24 0.50 10.59 -1.04
CA THR A 24 -0.10 11.20 0.17
C THR A 24 -0.31 12.71 -0.02
N ILE A 25 0.69 13.42 -0.55
CA ILE A 25 0.59 14.86 -0.85
C ILE A 25 -0.49 15.12 -1.89
N PHE A 26 -0.56 14.29 -2.94
CA PHE A 26 -1.59 14.40 -3.97
C PHE A 26 -2.99 14.26 -3.39
N PHE A 27 -3.26 13.22 -2.59
CA PHE A 27 -4.57 13.01 -1.98
C PHE A 27 -4.89 14.06 -0.91
N PHE A 28 -3.90 14.59 -0.22
CA PHE A 28 -4.09 15.70 0.70
C PHE A 28 -4.54 16.97 -0.04
N ALA A 29 -3.84 17.35 -1.10
CA ALA A 29 -4.21 18.49 -1.93
C ALA A 29 -5.60 18.28 -2.58
N PHE A 30 -5.86 17.09 -3.11
CA PHE A 30 -7.14 16.72 -3.72
C PHE A 30 -8.29 16.84 -2.70
N SER A 31 -8.11 16.32 -1.49
CA SER A 31 -9.09 16.44 -0.40
C SER A 31 -9.42 17.90 -0.10
N ARG A 32 -8.42 18.75 0.02
CA ARG A 32 -8.60 20.19 0.30
C ARG A 32 -9.31 20.94 -0.82
N ILE A 33 -8.92 20.67 -2.06
CA ILE A 33 -9.58 21.28 -3.23
C ILE A 33 -11.06 20.88 -3.28
N TYR A 34 -11.33 19.59 -3.09
CA TYR A 34 -12.69 19.06 -3.18
C TYR A 34 -13.59 19.58 -2.06
N GLU A 35 -13.08 19.68 -0.82
CA GLU A 35 -13.78 20.29 0.32
C GLU A 35 -14.10 21.79 0.06
N ALA A 36 -13.19 22.52 -0.58
CA ALA A 36 -13.40 23.94 -0.92
C ALA A 36 -14.53 24.15 -1.92
N PHE A 37 -14.73 23.20 -2.85
CA PHE A 37 -15.83 23.26 -3.83
C PHE A 37 -17.17 22.70 -3.30
N SER A 38 -17.18 22.07 -2.15
CA SER A 38 -18.33 21.35 -1.57
C SER A 38 -19.36 22.23 -0.84
N PHE A 39 -19.30 23.55 -0.96
CA PHE A 39 -20.27 24.50 -0.37
C PHE A 39 -20.57 24.30 1.12
N GLY A 40 -19.57 23.88 1.89
CA GLY A 40 -19.69 23.70 3.35
C GLY A 40 -20.07 22.30 3.81
N GLU A 41 -20.38 21.38 2.91
CA GLU A 41 -20.52 19.96 3.26
C GLU A 41 -19.16 19.34 3.51
N THR A 42 -18.97 18.75 4.70
CA THR A 42 -17.71 18.06 5.07
C THR A 42 -17.96 16.56 5.17
N SER A 43 -17.12 15.78 4.48
CA SER A 43 -17.12 14.32 4.61
C SER A 43 -15.89 13.84 5.36
N VAL A 44 -16.10 13.11 6.46
CA VAL A 44 -15.01 12.51 7.24
C VAL A 44 -14.14 11.61 6.35
N HIS A 45 -14.76 10.87 5.42
CA HIS A 45 -14.04 9.98 4.50
C HIS A 45 -13.14 10.76 3.54
N MET A 46 -13.58 11.92 3.08
CA MET A 46 -12.80 12.78 2.20
C MET A 46 -11.67 13.46 2.95
N HIS A 47 -11.95 13.93 4.18
CA HIS A 47 -10.94 14.58 5.01
C HIS A 47 -9.77 13.63 5.36
N TYR A 48 -10.06 12.36 5.65
CA TYR A 48 -9.05 11.35 5.98
C TYR A 48 -8.55 10.52 4.78
N LEU A 49 -8.89 10.91 3.55
CA LEU A 49 -8.50 10.19 2.34
C LEU A 49 -6.98 9.98 2.24
N PHE A 50 -6.19 11.00 2.61
CA PHE A 50 -4.71 10.94 2.58
C PHE A 50 -4.14 10.00 3.65
N ALA A 51 -4.90 9.68 4.70
CA ALA A 51 -4.43 8.81 5.79
C ALA A 51 -4.22 7.37 5.32
N VAL A 52 -5.02 6.88 4.37
CA VAL A 52 -4.89 5.50 3.86
C VAL A 52 -3.54 5.25 3.20
N PRO A 53 -3.09 6.02 2.18
CA PRO A 53 -1.77 5.83 1.60
C PRO A 53 -0.63 6.16 2.57
N LEU A 54 -0.84 7.10 3.50
CA LEU A 54 0.15 7.44 4.52
C LEU A 54 0.39 6.26 5.46
N VAL A 55 -0.65 5.70 6.06
CA VAL A 55 -0.55 4.53 6.96
C VAL A 55 -0.05 3.31 6.20
N GLY A 56 -0.60 3.03 5.01
CA GLY A 56 -0.15 1.93 4.15
C GLY A 56 1.32 2.03 3.77
N GLY A 57 1.79 3.25 3.48
CA GLY A 57 3.19 3.54 3.18
C GLY A 57 4.11 3.35 4.39
N ILE A 58 3.71 3.84 5.58
CA ILE A 58 4.49 3.66 6.81
C ILE A 58 4.64 2.17 7.14
N ILE A 59 3.56 1.40 7.09
CA ILE A 59 3.59 -0.05 7.34
C ILE A 59 4.52 -0.74 6.33
N LEU A 60 4.44 -0.38 5.05
CA LEU A 60 5.30 -0.96 4.01
C LEU A 60 6.78 -0.62 4.22
N VAL A 61 7.09 0.60 4.62
CA VAL A 61 8.46 1.04 4.94
C VAL A 61 9.03 0.26 6.12
N ILE A 62 8.23 0.07 7.18
CA ILE A 62 8.60 -0.75 8.34
C ILE A 62 8.84 -2.21 7.89
N LEU A 63 7.94 -2.75 7.07
CA LEU A 63 8.02 -4.10 6.56
C LEU A 63 9.28 -4.34 5.71
N LEU A 64 9.65 -3.39 4.85
CA LEU A 64 10.89 -3.42 4.06
C LEU A 64 12.14 -3.35 4.94
N LYS A 65 12.06 -2.68 6.08
CA LYS A 65 13.18 -2.55 7.03
C LYS A 65 13.39 -3.83 7.83
N VAL A 66 12.29 -4.48 8.23
CA VAL A 66 12.29 -5.72 9.03
C VAL A 66 12.57 -6.95 8.14
N LEU A 67 12.06 -6.95 6.91
CA LEU A 67 12.15 -8.05 5.94
C LEU A 67 12.83 -7.59 4.65
N PRO A 68 14.18 -7.51 4.61
CA PRO A 68 14.91 -7.00 3.43
C PRO A 68 14.74 -7.89 2.19
N TYR A 69 14.32 -9.16 2.36
CA TYR A 69 14.07 -10.12 1.29
C TYR A 69 12.61 -10.21 0.84
N LEU A 70 11.83 -9.14 1.06
CA LEU A 70 10.43 -9.11 0.67
C LEU A 70 10.25 -9.36 -0.83
N SER A 71 9.39 -10.33 -1.17
CA SER A 71 9.06 -10.68 -2.56
C SER A 71 8.41 -9.50 -3.29
N ARG A 72 8.69 -9.39 -4.59
CA ARG A 72 8.00 -8.43 -5.46
C ARG A 72 6.48 -8.65 -5.48
N ILE A 73 6.04 -9.91 -5.36
CA ILE A 73 4.62 -10.28 -5.33
C ILE A 73 3.97 -9.72 -4.07
N SER A 74 4.59 -9.88 -2.90
CA SER A 74 4.07 -9.34 -1.64
C SER A 74 3.95 -7.83 -1.67
N LEU A 75 4.94 -7.13 -2.25
CA LEU A 75 4.91 -5.67 -2.44
C LEU A 75 3.75 -5.24 -3.35
N ASN A 76 3.55 -5.94 -4.47
CA ASN A 76 2.46 -5.62 -5.39
C ASN A 76 1.10 -5.87 -4.78
N LEU A 77 0.91 -6.98 -4.05
CA LEU A 77 -0.32 -7.28 -3.33
C LEU A 77 -0.63 -6.22 -2.28
N TRP A 78 0.37 -5.78 -1.52
CA TRP A 78 0.22 -4.70 -0.55
C TRP A 78 -0.18 -3.38 -1.21
N ASN A 79 0.51 -2.98 -2.28
CA ASN A 79 0.19 -1.77 -3.03
C ASN A 79 -1.23 -1.82 -3.60
N SER A 80 -1.67 -2.99 -4.09
CA SER A 80 -3.04 -3.19 -4.57
C SER A 80 -4.06 -3.03 -3.45
N ALA A 81 -3.80 -3.57 -2.27
CA ALA A 81 -4.66 -3.40 -1.10
C ALA A 81 -4.82 -1.91 -0.73
N VAL A 82 -3.72 -1.17 -0.62
CA VAL A 82 -3.74 0.27 -0.32
C VAL A 82 -4.50 1.05 -1.38
N ALA A 83 -4.30 0.73 -2.67
CA ALA A 83 -5.02 1.38 -3.78
C ALA A 83 -6.53 1.12 -3.71
N ILE A 84 -6.96 -0.10 -3.41
CA ILE A 84 -8.37 -0.46 -3.28
C ILE A 84 -9.02 0.27 -2.10
N PHE A 85 -8.37 0.32 -0.93
CA PHE A 85 -8.88 1.09 0.21
C PHE A 85 -8.98 2.58 -0.09
N THR A 86 -7.98 3.15 -0.76
CA THR A 86 -7.98 4.56 -1.16
C THR A 86 -9.13 4.84 -2.14
N ALA A 87 -9.35 3.97 -3.12
CA ALA A 87 -10.46 4.08 -4.06
C ALA A 87 -11.82 3.99 -3.36
N GLY A 88 -11.99 3.07 -2.40
CA GLY A 88 -13.21 2.95 -1.60
C GLY A 88 -13.50 4.19 -0.76
N MET A 89 -12.48 4.73 -0.09
CA MET A 89 -12.59 5.98 0.67
C MET A 89 -12.94 7.18 -0.22
N LEU A 90 -12.28 7.28 -1.38
CA LEU A 90 -12.56 8.33 -2.36
C LEU A 90 -13.99 8.26 -2.86
N PHE A 91 -14.45 7.08 -3.26
CA PHE A 91 -15.79 6.86 -3.76
C PHE A 91 -16.85 7.25 -2.72
N ARG A 92 -16.71 6.76 -1.50
CA ARG A 92 -17.61 7.10 -0.39
C ARG A 92 -17.55 8.59 -0.05
N GLY A 93 -16.36 9.20 -0.07
CA GLY A 93 -16.18 10.62 0.15
C GLY A 93 -16.95 11.48 -0.86
N ILE A 94 -16.83 11.17 -2.15
CA ILE A 94 -17.52 11.89 -3.23
C ILE A 94 -19.03 11.75 -3.10
N VAL A 95 -19.54 10.54 -2.83
CA VAL A 95 -20.99 10.30 -2.72
C VAL A 95 -21.56 11.03 -1.50
N ASN A 96 -20.85 11.00 -0.36
CA ASN A 96 -21.29 11.74 0.83
C ASN A 96 -21.36 13.26 0.61
N LEU A 97 -20.38 13.83 -0.12
CA LEU A 97 -20.38 15.25 -0.47
C LEU A 97 -21.50 15.62 -1.46
N SER A 98 -22.02 14.63 -2.22
CA SER A 98 -23.18 14.79 -3.08
C SER A 98 -24.52 14.75 -2.31
N GLY A 99 -24.48 14.69 -0.98
CA GLY A 99 -25.67 14.59 -0.13
C GLY A 99 -26.38 13.24 -0.19
N ARG A 100 -25.75 12.21 -0.75
CA ARG A 100 -26.30 10.85 -0.87
C ARG A 100 -25.54 9.89 0.04
N SER A 101 -26.26 8.94 0.63
CA SER A 101 -25.67 7.78 1.30
C SER A 101 -25.56 6.62 0.32
N THR A 102 -24.45 5.87 0.36
CA THR A 102 -24.28 4.68 -0.47
C THR A 102 -23.69 3.54 0.34
N THR A 103 -24.05 2.32 -0.05
CA THR A 103 -23.43 1.08 0.43
C THR A 103 -22.58 0.42 -0.65
N LEU A 104 -22.40 1.07 -1.81
CA LEU A 104 -21.63 0.56 -2.93
C LEU A 104 -20.10 0.57 -2.67
N ASP A 105 -19.65 1.17 -1.58
CA ASP A 105 -18.28 1.11 -1.10
C ASP A 105 -17.95 -0.21 -0.39
N VAL A 106 -18.96 -0.96 0.06
CA VAL A 106 -18.77 -2.23 0.80
C VAL A 106 -17.90 -3.24 0.04
N PRO A 107 -18.06 -3.49 -1.28
CA PRO A 107 -17.16 -4.38 -2.02
C PRO A 107 -15.69 -4.00 -1.96
N TYR A 108 -15.36 -2.70 -1.93
CA TYR A 108 -13.99 -2.23 -1.84
C TYR A 108 -13.32 -2.63 -0.52
N TRP A 109 -14.08 -2.62 0.58
CA TRP A 109 -13.59 -3.05 1.89
C TRP A 109 -13.27 -4.55 1.91
N TYR A 110 -14.17 -5.39 1.38
CA TYR A 110 -13.94 -6.84 1.30
C TYR A 110 -12.76 -7.19 0.40
N LEU A 111 -12.68 -6.56 -0.77
CA LEU A 111 -11.55 -6.77 -1.69
C LEU A 111 -10.23 -6.28 -1.08
N GLY A 112 -10.23 -5.11 -0.46
CA GLY A 112 -9.03 -4.57 0.20
C GLY A 112 -8.52 -5.49 1.30
N ILE A 113 -9.40 -5.99 2.17
CA ILE A 113 -9.06 -6.97 3.21
C ILE A 113 -8.52 -8.26 2.59
N GLY A 114 -9.16 -8.77 1.52
CA GLY A 114 -8.70 -9.95 0.80
C GLY A 114 -7.26 -9.79 0.28
N PHE A 115 -6.93 -8.65 -0.31
CA PHE A 115 -5.57 -8.37 -0.78
C PHE A 115 -4.56 -8.22 0.36
N VAL A 116 -4.94 -7.65 1.51
CA VAL A 116 -4.08 -7.60 2.70
C VAL A 116 -3.78 -9.02 3.20
N VAL A 117 -4.78 -9.87 3.29
CA VAL A 117 -4.62 -11.28 3.71
C VAL A 117 -3.68 -12.01 2.75
N LEU A 118 -3.87 -11.87 1.44
CA LEU A 118 -2.99 -12.46 0.42
C LEU A 118 -1.56 -11.93 0.51
N ALA A 119 -1.37 -10.64 0.78
CA ALA A 119 -0.05 -10.05 0.98
C ALA A 119 0.64 -10.65 2.21
N LEU A 120 -0.05 -10.79 3.33
CA LEU A 120 0.46 -11.41 4.55
C LEU A 120 0.79 -12.89 4.34
N LEU A 121 -0.09 -13.66 3.71
CA LEU A 121 0.18 -15.06 3.36
C LEU A 121 1.42 -15.19 2.46
N SER A 122 1.57 -14.32 1.47
CA SER A 122 2.74 -14.29 0.60
C SER A 122 4.03 -14.00 1.36
N ILE A 123 3.99 -13.17 2.41
CA ILE A 123 5.13 -12.87 3.27
C ILE A 123 5.53 -14.10 4.09
N PHE A 124 4.55 -14.84 4.64
CA PHE A 124 4.81 -16.04 5.44
C PHE A 124 5.30 -17.23 4.62
N ILE A 125 4.81 -17.39 3.40
CA ILE A 125 5.15 -18.53 2.52
C ILE A 125 6.56 -18.37 1.91
N ASN A 126 6.99 -17.16 1.62
CA ASN A 126 8.27 -16.88 0.94
C ASN A 126 9.51 -17.43 1.66
N PRO A 127 9.70 -17.25 2.97
CA PRO A 127 10.86 -17.82 3.68
C PRO A 127 10.83 -19.36 3.70
N ILE A 128 9.64 -19.97 3.71
CA ILE A 128 9.48 -21.43 3.71
C ILE A 128 9.92 -22.02 2.38
N LEU A 129 9.57 -21.40 1.26
CA LEU A 129 9.95 -21.85 -0.09
C LEU A 129 11.46 -21.68 -0.34
N THR A 130 12.04 -20.56 0.11
CA THR A 130 13.47 -20.31 -0.04
C THR A 130 14.30 -21.31 0.75
N ASN A 131 13.90 -21.64 1.97
CA ASN A 131 14.59 -22.64 2.79
C ASN A 131 14.49 -24.06 2.18
N LYS A 132 13.38 -24.39 1.52
CA LYS A 132 13.22 -25.69 0.86
C LYS A 132 14.08 -25.81 -0.41
N SER A 133 14.23 -24.73 -1.18
CA SER A 133 15.07 -24.69 -2.38
C SER A 133 16.54 -24.85 -2.05
N THR A 134 17.04 -24.24 -0.97
CA THR A 134 18.42 -24.35 -0.53
C THR A 134 18.76 -25.78 -0.08
N ARG A 135 17.86 -26.45 0.63
CA ARG A 135 18.05 -27.86 1.03
C ARG A 135 18.10 -28.85 -0.15
N VAL A 136 17.32 -28.58 -1.20
CA VAL A 136 17.32 -29.45 -2.39
C VAL A 136 18.63 -29.32 -3.16
N ILE A 137 19.22 -28.12 -3.22
CA ILE A 137 20.51 -27.88 -3.88
C ILE A 137 21.65 -28.56 -3.10
N ASP A 138 21.65 -28.49 -1.76
CA ASP A 138 22.64 -29.13 -0.91
C ASP A 138 22.59 -30.67 -1.00
N CYS A 139 21.39 -31.26 -1.17
CA CYS A 139 21.26 -32.71 -1.37
C CYS A 139 21.73 -33.17 -2.75
N HIS A 140 21.78 -32.30 -3.76
CA HIS A 140 22.25 -32.66 -5.10
C HIS A 140 23.78 -32.51 -5.27
N LEU A 141 24.47 -31.83 -4.35
CA LEU A 141 25.92 -31.62 -4.35
C LEU A 141 26.68 -32.63 -3.50
N LEU A 142 26.01 -33.50 -2.78
CA LEU A 142 26.58 -34.62 -2.03
C LEU A 142 26.37 -35.92 -2.78
#